data_6a2c556c0098aca41eb224a4d8fe5ac6
#
_entry.id   6a2c556c0098aca41eb224a4d8fe5ac6
#
_cell.length_a   1.000
_cell.length_b   1.000
_cell.length_c   1.000
_cell.angle_alpha   90.00
_cell.angle_beta   90.00
_cell.angle_gamma   90.00
#
_symmetry.space_group_name_H-M   'P 1'
#
loop_
_entity.id
_entity.type
_entity.pdbx_description
1 polymer ?
#
loop_
_entity_poly.entity_id
_entity_poly.type
_entity_poly.pdbx_seq_one_letter_code
_entity_poly.pdbx_strand_id
1 'polypeptide(L)'
;MLPAVYIPNFNGSAQLGRTLRGLAAQTRPADVVLVDNGSSDDSVELARRELPGIKVLELAENLGFGPALNRAVAAHPADAVILLNNDAKPEPRFVEALLDGLGAGVDSVAGVLLQERAPELIDSAGVVADSTLMGFDYLHGERAEAAVGAADPLGPTGGAALYRREAFERVGGFDERIFLYFEDLDLSLRLAAAGGRCRLAPEARALHAYSASLGAASAAKYQRTGWTRGYMLRRYGVMGNPRLALRALACEGALCAGQLLKDHTAAGLKGRLRGWRDGADLERRDSDGAQLLELSAREALALRRRRRG
;
A
#
# COMPACT_ATOMS: atom_id res chain seq x y z
N MET A 1 -5.48 -24.39 -0.43
CA MET A 1 -5.61 -22.93 -0.24
C MET A 1 -6.18 -22.35 -1.53
N LEU A 2 -7.32 -21.70 -1.45
CA LEU A 2 -7.95 -21.00 -2.59
C LEU A 2 -7.46 -19.54 -2.58
N PRO A 3 -6.64 -19.10 -3.55
CA PRO A 3 -6.21 -17.71 -3.66
C PRO A 3 -7.24 -16.90 -4.45
N ALA A 4 -7.40 -15.61 -4.07
CA ALA A 4 -8.11 -14.65 -4.89
C ALA A 4 -7.29 -13.36 -5.00
N VAL A 5 -7.28 -12.77 -6.21
CA VAL A 5 -6.65 -11.50 -6.51
C VAL A 5 -7.73 -10.42 -6.52
N TYR A 6 -7.62 -9.45 -5.63
CA TYR A 6 -8.54 -8.31 -5.53
C TYR A 6 -7.86 -7.10 -6.16
N ILE A 7 -8.54 -6.49 -7.13
CA ILE A 7 -8.07 -5.34 -7.90
C ILE A 7 -8.94 -4.14 -7.56
N PRO A 8 -8.47 -3.22 -6.68
CA PRO A 8 -9.20 -1.98 -6.45
C PRO A 8 -9.16 -1.11 -7.69
N ASN A 9 -10.32 -0.63 -8.12
CA ASN A 9 -10.47 0.14 -9.34
C ASN A 9 -11.34 1.38 -9.10
N PHE A 10 -10.91 2.52 -9.62
CA PHE A 10 -11.71 3.73 -9.73
C PHE A 10 -11.30 4.49 -10.99
N ASN A 11 -12.17 4.51 -11.99
CA ASN A 11 -11.94 5.14 -13.30
C ASN A 11 -10.61 4.70 -13.93
N GLY A 12 -10.36 3.38 -13.97
CA GLY A 12 -9.07 2.78 -14.36
C GLY A 12 -9.07 2.13 -15.74
N SER A 13 -10.05 2.36 -16.62
CA SER A 13 -10.19 1.68 -17.92
C SER A 13 -8.93 1.76 -18.79
N ALA A 14 -8.17 2.86 -18.70
CA ALA A 14 -6.95 3.05 -19.50
C ALA A 14 -5.82 2.05 -19.18
N GLN A 15 -5.75 1.51 -17.95
CA GLN A 15 -4.65 0.63 -17.51
C GLN A 15 -5.10 -0.79 -17.18
N LEU A 16 -6.34 -0.96 -16.73
CA LEU A 16 -6.90 -2.21 -16.23
C LEU A 16 -6.71 -3.40 -17.19
N GLY A 17 -6.89 -3.19 -18.49
CA GLY A 17 -6.81 -4.26 -19.49
C GLY A 17 -5.47 -4.99 -19.50
N ARG A 18 -4.34 -4.31 -19.27
CA ARG A 18 -3.02 -4.95 -19.23
C ARG A 18 -2.82 -5.76 -17.93
N THR A 19 -3.38 -5.30 -16.80
CA THR A 19 -3.38 -6.03 -15.54
C THR A 19 -4.15 -7.33 -15.67
N LEU A 20 -5.33 -7.29 -16.28
CA LEU A 20 -6.17 -8.46 -16.50
C LEU A 20 -5.53 -9.48 -17.44
N ARG A 21 -4.90 -9.03 -18.55
CA ARG A 21 -4.14 -9.92 -19.44
C ARG A 21 -2.96 -10.59 -18.72
N GLY A 22 -2.28 -9.86 -17.83
CA GLY A 22 -1.22 -10.43 -16.99
C GLY A 22 -1.74 -11.49 -16.03
N LEU A 23 -2.95 -11.30 -15.47
CA LEU A 23 -3.59 -12.28 -14.60
C LEU A 23 -4.11 -13.50 -15.37
N ALA A 24 -4.61 -13.33 -16.61
CA ALA A 24 -4.99 -14.45 -17.47
C ALA A 24 -3.81 -15.35 -17.83
N ALA A 25 -2.59 -14.84 -17.80
CA ALA A 25 -1.36 -15.54 -18.16
C ALA A 25 -0.62 -16.15 -16.95
N GLN A 26 -1.23 -16.20 -15.77
CA GLN A 26 -0.57 -16.74 -14.58
C GLN A 26 -0.35 -18.25 -14.66
N THR A 27 0.84 -18.71 -14.24
CA THR A 27 1.19 -20.15 -14.14
C THR A 27 0.33 -20.85 -13.09
N ARG A 28 -0.06 -20.14 -12.04
CA ARG A 28 -0.99 -20.61 -11.01
C ARG A 28 -2.25 -19.77 -11.03
N PRO A 29 -3.40 -20.34 -11.44
CA PRO A 29 -4.65 -19.61 -11.49
C PRO A 29 -5.15 -19.22 -10.09
N ALA A 30 -5.84 -18.08 -10.03
CA ALA A 30 -6.54 -17.58 -8.86
C ALA A 30 -7.89 -17.01 -9.30
N ASP A 31 -8.85 -16.96 -8.38
CA ASP A 31 -10.06 -16.16 -8.59
C ASP A 31 -9.66 -14.68 -8.72
N VAL A 32 -10.28 -13.95 -9.64
CA VAL A 32 -10.05 -12.52 -9.81
C VAL A 32 -11.31 -11.75 -9.46
N VAL A 33 -11.18 -10.77 -8.56
CA VAL A 33 -12.27 -9.89 -8.11
C VAL A 33 -11.90 -8.46 -8.46
N LEU A 34 -12.60 -7.87 -9.41
CA LEU A 34 -12.55 -6.42 -9.61
C LEU A 34 -13.38 -5.74 -8.52
N VAL A 35 -12.76 -4.84 -7.78
CA VAL A 35 -13.43 -4.04 -6.75
C VAL A 35 -13.68 -2.65 -7.34
N ASP A 36 -14.79 -2.51 -8.03
CA ASP A 36 -15.14 -1.25 -8.64
C ASP A 36 -15.67 -0.28 -7.59
N ASN A 37 -14.91 0.77 -7.35
CA ASN A 37 -15.11 1.73 -6.27
C ASN A 37 -15.95 2.94 -6.73
N GLY A 38 -17.04 2.67 -7.45
CA GLY A 38 -17.97 3.67 -7.99
C GLY A 38 -17.43 4.39 -9.22
N SER A 39 -16.85 3.66 -10.19
CA SER A 39 -16.37 4.23 -11.44
C SER A 39 -17.52 4.75 -12.31
N SER A 40 -17.20 5.74 -13.14
CA SER A 40 -18.08 6.31 -14.17
C SER A 40 -17.58 6.06 -15.59
N ASP A 41 -16.45 5.36 -15.73
CA ASP A 41 -15.87 4.94 -17.00
C ASP A 41 -16.28 3.50 -17.36
N ASP A 42 -15.79 2.97 -18.47
CA ASP A 42 -16.09 1.63 -18.99
C ASP A 42 -15.21 0.52 -18.39
N SER A 43 -14.61 0.73 -17.20
CA SER A 43 -13.71 -0.25 -16.59
C SER A 43 -14.38 -1.58 -16.29
N VAL A 44 -15.64 -1.58 -15.87
CA VAL A 44 -16.39 -2.82 -15.56
C VAL A 44 -16.66 -3.64 -16.81
N GLU A 45 -17.13 -2.99 -17.88
CA GLU A 45 -17.37 -3.62 -19.18
C GLU A 45 -16.06 -4.15 -19.80
N LEU A 46 -14.99 -3.36 -19.68
CA LEU A 46 -13.65 -3.77 -20.08
C LEU A 46 -13.23 -5.04 -19.34
N ALA A 47 -13.41 -5.08 -18.02
CA ALA A 47 -13.00 -6.22 -17.21
C ALA A 47 -13.73 -7.51 -17.59
N ARG A 48 -15.04 -7.44 -17.78
CA ARG A 48 -15.88 -8.58 -18.23
C ARG A 48 -15.47 -9.09 -19.62
N ARG A 49 -15.03 -8.19 -20.50
CA ARG A 49 -14.55 -8.53 -21.85
C ARG A 49 -13.15 -9.14 -21.85
N GLU A 50 -12.21 -8.55 -21.09
CA GLU A 50 -10.80 -8.97 -21.07
C GLU A 50 -10.57 -10.25 -20.26
N LEU A 51 -11.38 -10.49 -19.22
CA LEU A 51 -11.28 -11.69 -18.38
C LEU A 51 -12.68 -12.27 -18.13
N PRO A 52 -13.21 -13.08 -19.06
CA PRO A 52 -14.49 -13.77 -18.87
C PRO A 52 -14.47 -14.63 -17.60
N GLY A 53 -15.48 -14.43 -16.74
CA GLY A 53 -15.55 -15.11 -15.43
C GLY A 53 -14.96 -14.29 -14.26
N ILE A 54 -14.45 -13.09 -14.50
CA ILE A 54 -14.09 -12.18 -13.41
C ILE A 54 -15.29 -11.89 -12.52
N LYS A 55 -15.09 -11.94 -11.21
CA LYS A 55 -16.07 -11.47 -10.24
C LYS A 55 -15.96 -9.94 -10.14
N VAL A 56 -17.08 -9.25 -10.05
CA VAL A 56 -17.11 -7.78 -9.92
C VAL A 56 -17.92 -7.41 -8.70
N LEU A 57 -17.32 -6.66 -7.78
CA LEU A 57 -18.01 -5.98 -6.71
C LEU A 57 -18.13 -4.51 -7.08
N GLU A 58 -19.33 -4.08 -7.44
CA GLU A 58 -19.64 -2.68 -7.77
C GLU A 58 -20.12 -1.95 -6.50
N LEU A 59 -19.36 -0.94 -6.07
CA LEU A 59 -19.71 -0.09 -4.94
C LEU A 59 -20.41 1.18 -5.43
N ALA A 60 -21.37 1.68 -4.65
CA ALA A 60 -22.15 2.85 -5.03
C ALA A 60 -21.34 4.16 -5.10
N GLU A 61 -20.22 4.21 -4.37
CA GLU A 61 -19.36 5.39 -4.28
C GLU A 61 -17.92 4.98 -3.96
N ASN A 62 -16.97 5.92 -4.14
CA ASN A 62 -15.57 5.70 -3.81
C ASN A 62 -15.34 5.75 -2.30
N LEU A 63 -15.21 4.59 -1.67
CA LEU A 63 -14.94 4.42 -0.24
C LEU A 63 -13.47 4.61 0.14
N GLY A 64 -12.57 4.70 -0.85
CA GLY A 64 -11.12 4.65 -0.65
C GLY A 64 -10.56 3.24 -0.85
N PHE A 65 -9.24 3.08 -0.69
CA PHE A 65 -8.53 1.83 -1.00
C PHE A 65 -8.87 0.70 0.01
N GLY A 66 -8.55 0.92 1.28
CA GLY A 66 -8.71 -0.09 2.32
C GLY A 66 -10.18 -0.50 2.56
N PRO A 67 -11.10 0.45 2.75
CA PRO A 67 -12.52 0.13 2.95
C PRO A 67 -13.14 -0.65 1.80
N ALA A 68 -12.81 -0.33 0.55
CA ALA A 68 -13.29 -1.07 -0.61
C ALA A 68 -12.79 -2.52 -0.61
N LEU A 69 -11.52 -2.73 -0.29
CA LEU A 69 -10.92 -4.07 -0.18
C LEU A 69 -11.51 -4.87 0.99
N ASN A 70 -11.78 -4.25 2.14
CA ASN A 70 -12.48 -4.92 3.25
C ASN A 70 -13.85 -5.45 2.80
N ARG A 71 -14.62 -4.65 2.05
CA ARG A 71 -15.92 -5.09 1.48
C ARG A 71 -15.73 -6.28 0.52
N ALA A 72 -14.69 -6.21 -0.32
CA ALA A 72 -14.45 -7.24 -1.32
C ALA A 72 -14.03 -8.57 -0.69
N VAL A 73 -13.13 -8.55 0.30
CA VAL A 73 -12.70 -9.75 1.04
C VAL A 73 -13.87 -10.38 1.80
N ALA A 74 -14.78 -9.57 2.35
CA ALA A 74 -15.99 -10.07 3.02
C ALA A 74 -17.00 -10.68 2.03
N ALA A 75 -17.19 -10.07 0.86
CA ALA A 75 -18.14 -10.53 -0.15
C ALA A 75 -17.64 -11.77 -0.94
N HIS A 76 -16.34 -11.88 -1.16
CA HIS A 76 -15.69 -12.94 -1.93
C HIS A 76 -14.53 -13.54 -1.14
N PRO A 77 -14.79 -14.31 -0.06
CA PRO A 77 -13.75 -14.82 0.82
C PRO A 77 -12.82 -15.83 0.13
N ALA A 78 -11.52 -15.70 0.41
CA ALA A 78 -10.48 -16.62 -0.04
C ALA A 78 -9.45 -16.84 1.07
N ASP A 79 -8.78 -18.00 1.10
CA ASP A 79 -7.77 -18.31 2.14
C ASP A 79 -6.52 -17.43 2.03
N ALA A 80 -6.17 -17.07 0.80
CA ALA A 80 -5.09 -16.14 0.47
C ALA A 80 -5.67 -14.89 -0.23
N VAL A 81 -5.55 -13.75 0.42
CA VAL A 81 -5.98 -12.43 -0.06
C VAL A 81 -4.81 -11.80 -0.80
N ILE A 82 -4.83 -11.80 -2.13
CA ILE A 82 -3.81 -11.17 -2.95
C ILE A 82 -4.34 -9.81 -3.41
N LEU A 83 -3.56 -8.76 -3.22
CA LEU A 83 -3.87 -7.41 -3.69
C LEU A 83 -2.95 -7.06 -4.86
N LEU A 84 -3.53 -6.51 -5.92
CA LEU A 84 -2.81 -6.04 -7.08
C LEU A 84 -3.45 -4.74 -7.58
N ASN A 85 -2.65 -3.70 -7.78
CA ASN A 85 -3.16 -2.44 -8.35
C ASN A 85 -3.68 -2.64 -9.78
N ASN A 86 -4.70 -1.87 -10.17
CA ASN A 86 -5.29 -1.90 -11.52
C ASN A 86 -4.34 -1.38 -12.61
N ASP A 87 -3.20 -0.78 -12.26
CA ASP A 87 -2.14 -0.29 -13.14
C ASP A 87 -0.83 -1.09 -13.01
N ALA A 88 -0.88 -2.26 -12.38
CA ALA A 88 0.24 -3.18 -12.24
C ALA A 88 0.05 -4.42 -13.13
N LYS A 89 0.96 -4.64 -14.09
CA LYS A 89 0.97 -5.83 -14.94
C LYS A 89 1.81 -6.92 -14.29
N PRO A 90 1.20 -8.00 -13.74
CA PRO A 90 1.96 -9.08 -13.12
C PRO A 90 2.71 -9.92 -14.17
N GLU A 91 3.89 -10.39 -13.79
CA GLU A 91 4.63 -11.42 -14.55
C GLU A 91 3.96 -12.79 -14.37
N PRO A 92 4.20 -13.77 -15.27
CA PRO A 92 3.47 -15.05 -15.25
C PRO A 92 3.54 -15.85 -13.95
N ARG A 93 4.62 -15.72 -13.18
CA ARG A 93 4.81 -16.41 -11.90
C ARG A 93 4.40 -15.60 -10.66
N PHE A 94 3.77 -14.44 -10.82
CA PHE A 94 3.47 -13.53 -9.71
C PHE A 94 2.62 -14.20 -8.62
N VAL A 95 1.50 -14.80 -8.98
CA VAL A 95 0.62 -15.49 -8.01
C VAL A 95 1.32 -16.69 -7.37
N GLU A 96 2.00 -17.51 -8.17
CA GLU A 96 2.75 -18.67 -7.69
C GLU A 96 3.82 -18.26 -6.67
N ALA A 97 4.65 -17.27 -7.02
CA ALA A 97 5.74 -16.80 -6.15
C ALA A 97 5.24 -16.18 -4.83
N LEU A 98 4.11 -15.46 -4.84
CA LEU A 98 3.48 -14.99 -3.61
C LEU A 98 3.03 -16.15 -2.72
N LEU A 99 2.41 -17.17 -3.31
CA LEU A 99 1.94 -18.34 -2.57
C LEU A 99 3.11 -19.18 -2.00
N ASP A 100 4.19 -19.32 -2.76
CA ASP A 100 5.42 -20.02 -2.32
C ASP A 100 6.09 -19.27 -1.15
N GLY A 101 5.99 -17.93 -1.11
CA GLY A 101 6.43 -17.10 0.01
C GLY A 101 5.66 -17.34 1.30
N LEU A 102 4.44 -17.89 1.23
CA LEU A 102 3.55 -18.07 2.38
C LEU A 102 3.88 -19.35 3.18
N GLY A 103 5.07 -19.41 3.74
CA GLY A 103 5.54 -20.51 4.59
C GLY A 103 4.89 -20.53 5.99
N ALA A 104 5.32 -21.50 6.82
CA ALA A 104 4.87 -21.60 8.20
C ALA A 104 5.23 -20.33 9.01
N GLY A 105 4.25 -19.78 9.72
CA GLY A 105 4.43 -18.58 10.55
C GLY A 105 4.64 -17.29 9.75
N VAL A 106 4.35 -17.27 8.44
CA VAL A 106 4.32 -16.07 7.60
C VAL A 106 2.87 -15.66 7.41
N ASP A 107 2.51 -14.44 7.77
CA ASP A 107 1.15 -13.90 7.71
C ASP A 107 0.91 -13.05 6.46
N SER A 108 1.97 -12.46 5.91
CA SER A 108 1.90 -11.68 4.67
C SER A 108 3.15 -11.86 3.81
N VAL A 109 3.00 -11.63 2.51
CA VAL A 109 4.08 -11.71 1.53
C VAL A 109 4.10 -10.45 0.68
N ALA A 110 5.27 -9.81 0.59
CA ALA A 110 5.49 -8.66 -0.25
C ALA A 110 5.99 -9.09 -1.63
N GLY A 111 5.27 -8.72 -2.68
CA GLY A 111 5.75 -8.78 -4.05
C GLY A 111 6.60 -7.57 -4.40
N VAL A 112 7.21 -7.60 -5.57
CA VAL A 112 8.08 -6.56 -6.11
C VAL A 112 7.39 -5.84 -7.26
N LEU A 113 7.11 -4.56 -7.07
CA LEU A 113 6.72 -3.67 -8.15
C LEU A 113 7.97 -3.12 -8.83
N LEU A 114 8.04 -3.25 -10.14
CA LEU A 114 9.08 -2.69 -10.99
C LEU A 114 8.55 -1.45 -11.70
N GLN A 115 9.40 -0.45 -11.91
CA GLN A 115 9.02 0.77 -12.62
C GLN A 115 8.75 0.45 -14.10
N GLU A 116 7.59 0.80 -14.64
CA GLU A 116 7.27 0.49 -16.04
C GLU A 116 8.23 1.15 -17.04
N ARG A 117 8.72 2.37 -16.73
CA ARG A 117 9.64 3.12 -17.60
C ARG A 117 11.10 2.71 -17.46
N ALA A 118 11.43 1.98 -16.39
CA ALA A 118 12.75 1.46 -16.08
C ALA A 118 12.59 0.10 -15.38
N PRO A 119 12.26 -0.97 -16.13
CA PRO A 119 11.89 -2.28 -15.56
C PRO A 119 13.01 -2.95 -14.77
N GLU A 120 14.24 -2.49 -14.92
CA GLU A 120 15.40 -2.90 -14.13
C GLU A 120 15.41 -2.29 -12.72
N LEU A 121 14.56 -1.29 -12.44
CA LEU A 121 14.49 -0.61 -11.16
C LEU A 121 13.23 -0.96 -10.37
N ILE A 122 13.40 -1.13 -9.07
CA ILE A 122 12.29 -1.38 -8.14
C ILE A 122 11.52 -0.07 -7.89
N ASP A 123 10.20 -0.15 -8.00
CA ASP A 123 9.30 0.89 -7.51
C ASP A 123 8.98 0.67 -6.02
N SER A 124 8.64 -0.56 -5.64
CA SER A 124 8.46 -0.95 -4.23
C SER A 124 8.61 -2.47 -4.06
N ALA A 125 9.33 -2.88 -3.02
CA ALA A 125 9.42 -4.28 -2.58
C ALA A 125 8.74 -4.47 -1.21
N GLY A 126 7.71 -3.68 -0.93
CA GLY A 126 7.01 -3.62 0.35
C GLY A 126 7.17 -2.27 1.03
N VAL A 127 6.74 -2.19 2.28
CA VAL A 127 6.80 -0.97 3.09
C VAL A 127 7.73 -1.16 4.28
N VAL A 128 8.49 -0.12 4.60
CA VAL A 128 9.27 0.02 5.83
C VAL A 128 8.96 1.38 6.47
N ALA A 129 9.21 1.53 7.75
CA ALA A 129 8.99 2.79 8.45
C ALA A 129 10.11 3.08 9.42
N ASP A 130 10.34 4.36 9.71
CA ASP A 130 11.21 4.77 10.81
C ASP A 130 10.43 4.86 12.14
N SER A 131 11.15 5.12 13.24
CA SER A 131 10.56 5.21 14.57
C SER A 131 9.58 6.39 14.76
N THR A 132 9.45 7.31 13.79
CA THR A 132 8.36 8.29 13.73
C THR A 132 7.17 7.80 12.88
N LEU A 133 7.19 6.54 12.45
CA LEU A 133 6.24 5.91 11.53
C LEU A 133 6.14 6.65 10.19
N MET A 134 7.22 7.27 9.74
CA MET A 134 7.32 7.73 8.36
C MET A 134 7.58 6.53 7.47
N GLY A 135 6.61 6.22 6.59
CA GLY A 135 6.69 5.09 5.68
C GLY A 135 7.51 5.38 4.44
N PHE A 136 8.20 4.34 3.96
CA PHE A 136 9.00 4.36 2.74
C PHE A 136 8.72 3.11 1.92
N ASP A 137 8.82 3.23 0.59
CA ASP A 137 8.84 2.06 -0.30
C ASP A 137 10.21 1.37 -0.15
N TYR A 138 10.17 0.10 0.22
CA TYR A 138 11.39 -0.69 0.42
C TYR A 138 12.10 -0.90 -0.92
N LEU A 139 13.41 -0.75 -0.94
CA LEU A 139 14.30 -0.87 -2.09
C LEU A 139 13.96 0.04 -3.29
N HIS A 140 13.18 1.11 -3.09
CA HIS A 140 12.83 2.03 -4.18
C HIS A 140 14.04 2.60 -4.90
N GLY A 141 14.08 2.47 -6.23
CA GLY A 141 15.16 2.94 -7.10
C GLY A 141 16.40 2.04 -7.12
N GLU A 142 16.42 0.96 -6.34
CA GLU A 142 17.46 -0.07 -6.46
C GLU A 142 17.17 -0.99 -7.66
N ARG A 143 18.19 -1.72 -8.14
CA ARG A 143 18.02 -2.69 -9.22
C ARG A 143 17.19 -3.88 -8.76
N ALA A 144 16.43 -4.49 -9.65
CA ALA A 144 15.55 -5.62 -9.37
C ALA A 144 16.25 -6.78 -8.64
N GLU A 145 17.53 -7.02 -8.97
CA GLU A 145 18.36 -8.06 -8.35
C GLU A 145 18.61 -7.81 -6.85
N ALA A 146 18.52 -6.57 -6.41
CA ALA A 146 18.69 -6.23 -5.00
C ALA A 146 17.60 -6.84 -4.08
N ALA A 147 16.46 -7.25 -4.64
CA ALA A 147 15.43 -7.95 -3.88
C ALA A 147 15.86 -9.39 -3.51
N VAL A 148 16.77 -10.00 -4.28
CA VAL A 148 17.24 -11.36 -4.01
C VAL A 148 18.19 -11.36 -2.80
N GLY A 149 17.80 -12.06 -1.72
CA GLY A 149 18.57 -12.11 -0.47
C GLY A 149 18.44 -10.86 0.40
N ALA A 150 17.62 -9.89 0.04
CA ALA A 150 17.30 -8.75 0.90
C ALA A 150 16.53 -9.19 2.15
N ALA A 151 16.59 -8.38 3.19
CA ALA A 151 15.81 -8.60 4.41
C ALA A 151 14.31 -8.46 4.13
N ASP A 152 13.49 -9.12 4.94
CA ASP A 152 12.05 -8.99 4.86
C ASP A 152 11.59 -7.55 5.24
N PRO A 153 10.64 -6.94 4.51
CA PRO A 153 10.08 -5.64 4.87
C PRO A 153 9.13 -5.74 6.07
N LEU A 154 8.74 -4.61 6.63
CA LEU A 154 7.72 -4.53 7.67
C LEU A 154 6.38 -5.13 7.20
N GLY A 155 6.03 -4.91 5.93
CA GLY A 155 4.84 -5.45 5.30
C GLY A 155 4.84 -5.26 3.79
N PRO A 156 3.87 -5.84 3.08
CA PRO A 156 3.72 -5.63 1.64
C PRO A 156 3.14 -4.25 1.34
N THR A 157 3.46 -3.71 0.16
CA THR A 157 2.73 -2.57 -0.40
C THR A 157 1.36 -3.02 -0.91
N GLY A 158 0.33 -2.18 -0.77
CA GLY A 158 -1.03 -2.50 -1.23
C GLY A 158 -1.14 -2.84 -2.73
N GLY A 159 -0.13 -2.47 -3.52
CA GLY A 159 -0.09 -2.75 -4.97
C GLY A 159 0.41 -4.13 -5.37
N ALA A 160 1.09 -4.87 -4.46
CA ALA A 160 1.62 -6.22 -4.70
C ALA A 160 1.75 -6.96 -3.35
N ALA A 161 0.65 -7.44 -2.82
CA ALA A 161 0.56 -8.02 -1.49
C ALA A 161 -0.13 -9.38 -1.51
N LEU A 162 0.26 -10.24 -0.57
CA LEU A 162 -0.54 -11.38 -0.16
C LEU A 162 -0.67 -11.36 1.36
N TYR A 163 -1.88 -11.61 1.86
CA TYR A 163 -2.17 -11.83 3.27
C TYR A 163 -2.85 -13.18 3.47
N ARG A 164 -2.47 -13.89 4.56
CA ARG A 164 -3.35 -14.95 5.06
C ARG A 164 -4.67 -14.31 5.49
N ARG A 165 -5.78 -14.86 5.06
CA ARG A 165 -7.09 -14.34 5.46
C ARG A 165 -7.23 -14.24 6.98
N GLU A 166 -6.88 -15.31 7.70
CA GLU A 166 -6.96 -15.34 9.15
C GLU A 166 -6.14 -14.22 9.82
N ALA A 167 -4.94 -13.94 9.30
CA ALA A 167 -4.11 -12.85 9.81
C ALA A 167 -4.72 -11.48 9.50
N PHE A 168 -5.23 -11.29 8.30
CA PHE A 168 -5.91 -10.07 7.88
C PHE A 168 -7.16 -9.81 8.76
N GLU A 169 -8.00 -10.82 8.96
CA GLU A 169 -9.21 -10.72 9.77
C GLU A 169 -8.90 -10.55 11.28
N ARG A 170 -7.84 -11.20 11.79
CA ARG A 170 -7.40 -11.09 13.20
C ARG A 170 -7.12 -9.66 13.62
N VAL A 171 -6.61 -8.84 12.71
CA VAL A 171 -6.34 -7.41 12.99
C VAL A 171 -7.44 -6.48 12.46
N GLY A 172 -8.57 -7.03 11.97
CA GLY A 172 -9.73 -6.27 11.50
C GLY A 172 -9.58 -5.67 10.10
N GLY A 173 -8.70 -6.21 9.24
CA GLY A 173 -8.46 -5.71 7.89
C GLY A 173 -7.85 -4.31 7.86
N PHE A 174 -8.11 -3.54 6.81
CA PHE A 174 -7.69 -2.15 6.72
C PHE A 174 -8.49 -1.24 7.66
N ASP A 175 -7.86 -0.16 8.16
CA ASP A 175 -8.58 0.87 8.91
C ASP A 175 -9.53 1.63 7.97
N GLU A 176 -10.83 1.54 8.24
CA GLU A 176 -11.88 2.14 7.41
C GLU A 176 -11.86 3.68 7.37
N ARG A 177 -11.08 4.33 8.24
CA ARG A 177 -10.90 5.79 8.26
C ARG A 177 -9.82 6.26 7.32
N ILE A 178 -8.88 5.38 6.95
CA ILE A 178 -7.81 5.69 6.01
C ILE A 178 -8.34 5.52 4.59
N PHE A 179 -8.66 6.64 3.95
CA PHE A 179 -9.19 6.63 2.60
C PHE A 179 -8.14 6.17 1.58
N LEU A 180 -6.91 6.69 1.65
CA LEU A 180 -5.82 6.41 0.71
C LEU A 180 -4.47 6.88 1.27
N TYR A 181 -3.42 6.11 1.01
CA TYR A 181 -2.03 6.26 1.42
C TYR A 181 -1.78 5.89 2.89
N PHE A 182 -0.75 5.06 3.10
CA PHE A 182 -0.32 4.48 4.37
C PHE A 182 -1.31 3.52 5.05
N GLU A 183 -2.38 3.11 4.37
CA GLU A 183 -3.27 2.04 4.84
C GLU A 183 -2.54 0.70 4.94
N ASP A 184 -1.61 0.44 4.01
CA ASP A 184 -0.71 -0.72 4.00
C ASP A 184 0.30 -0.68 5.16
N LEU A 185 0.85 0.49 5.45
CA LEU A 185 1.72 0.66 6.61
C LEU A 185 0.96 0.46 7.92
N ASP A 186 -0.23 1.05 8.08
CA ASP A 186 -1.05 0.85 9.28
C ASP A 186 -1.41 -0.63 9.48
N LEU A 187 -1.80 -1.33 8.42
CA LEU A 187 -2.10 -2.77 8.47
C LEU A 187 -0.85 -3.57 8.86
N SER A 188 0.31 -3.25 8.28
CA SER A 188 1.58 -3.91 8.57
C SER A 188 2.01 -3.72 10.03
N LEU A 189 1.85 -2.51 10.59
CA LEU A 189 2.13 -2.24 12.00
C LEU A 189 1.21 -3.06 12.93
N ARG A 190 -0.08 -3.15 12.62
CA ARG A 190 -1.04 -3.95 13.41
C ARG A 190 -0.76 -5.45 13.31
N LEU A 191 -0.37 -5.94 12.14
CA LEU A 191 0.05 -7.33 11.97
C LEU A 191 1.31 -7.62 12.78
N ALA A 192 2.33 -6.75 12.74
CA ALA A 192 3.56 -6.91 13.53
C ALA A 192 3.28 -6.88 15.02
N ALA A 193 2.43 -5.97 15.52
CA ALA A 193 2.01 -5.92 16.92
C ALA A 193 1.25 -7.17 17.37
N ALA A 194 0.56 -7.85 16.45
CA ALA A 194 -0.08 -9.14 16.68
C ALA A 194 0.86 -10.35 16.51
N GLY A 195 2.19 -10.13 16.41
CA GLY A 195 3.20 -11.16 16.24
C GLY A 195 3.31 -11.72 14.81
N GLY A 196 2.65 -11.08 13.84
CA GLY A 196 2.68 -11.47 12.44
C GLY A 196 4.01 -11.14 11.77
N ARG A 197 4.38 -11.94 10.75
CA ARG A 197 5.60 -11.76 9.97
C ARG A 197 5.28 -11.57 8.50
N CYS A 198 5.99 -10.65 7.87
CA CYS A 198 6.04 -10.50 6.42
C CYS A 198 7.24 -11.25 5.85
N ARG A 199 7.15 -11.70 4.60
CA ARG A 199 8.25 -12.21 3.79
C ARG A 199 8.31 -11.49 2.46
N LEU A 200 9.51 -11.18 1.99
CA LEU A 200 9.73 -10.71 0.63
C LEU A 200 9.76 -11.90 -0.34
N ALA A 201 9.01 -11.79 -1.45
CA ALA A 201 9.03 -12.75 -2.56
C ALA A 201 9.64 -12.09 -3.81
N PRO A 202 10.96 -12.17 -4.03
CA PRO A 202 11.65 -11.47 -5.12
C PRO A 202 11.18 -11.85 -6.54
N GLU A 203 10.63 -13.06 -6.69
CA GLU A 203 10.11 -13.57 -7.96
C GLU A 203 8.64 -13.18 -8.21
N ALA A 204 7.95 -12.63 -7.22
CA ALA A 204 6.58 -12.12 -7.37
C ALA A 204 6.63 -10.70 -7.94
N ARG A 205 6.84 -10.56 -9.24
CA ARG A 205 7.11 -9.28 -9.91
C ARG A 205 5.91 -8.78 -10.70
N ALA A 206 5.70 -7.46 -10.70
CA ALA A 206 4.73 -6.79 -11.56
C ALA A 206 5.29 -5.44 -12.04
N LEU A 207 5.04 -5.09 -13.31
CA LEU A 207 5.38 -3.77 -13.87
C LEU A 207 4.30 -2.77 -13.46
N HIS A 208 4.69 -1.68 -12.82
CA HIS A 208 3.78 -0.68 -12.25
C HIS A 208 3.89 0.67 -12.99
N ALA A 209 2.75 1.19 -13.44
CA ALA A 209 2.71 2.43 -14.22
C ALA A 209 2.88 3.71 -13.41
N TYR A 210 2.91 3.60 -12.10
CA TYR A 210 3.05 4.68 -11.12
C TYR A 210 2.18 5.94 -11.35
N SER A 211 1.29 6.18 -10.39
CA SER A 211 0.53 7.41 -10.15
C SER A 211 -0.40 7.95 -11.25
N ALA A 212 -1.18 7.08 -11.88
CA ALA A 212 -2.23 7.54 -12.79
C ALA A 212 -3.38 8.30 -12.07
N SER A 213 -3.66 7.96 -10.78
CA SER A 213 -4.95 8.36 -10.16
C SER A 213 -5.03 9.79 -9.61
N LEU A 214 -3.94 10.43 -9.13
CA LEU A 214 -4.05 11.75 -8.46
C LEU A 214 -2.99 12.78 -8.87
N GLY A 215 -2.09 12.47 -9.80
CA GLY A 215 -0.96 13.36 -10.13
C GLY A 215 0.06 13.50 -8.99
N ALA A 216 1.36 13.52 -9.31
CA ALA A 216 2.45 13.41 -8.33
C ALA A 216 2.49 14.54 -7.28
N ALA A 217 2.06 15.76 -7.62
CA ALA A 217 2.16 16.96 -6.77
C ALA A 217 0.80 17.68 -6.59
N SER A 218 -0.32 16.92 -6.49
CA SER A 218 -1.63 17.54 -6.33
C SER A 218 -1.93 17.93 -4.87
N ALA A 219 -2.69 19.02 -4.68
CA ALA A 219 -3.18 19.44 -3.37
C ALA A 219 -4.01 18.33 -2.69
N ALA A 220 -4.79 17.56 -3.46
CA ALA A 220 -5.58 16.44 -2.96
C ALA A 220 -4.68 15.31 -2.41
N LYS A 221 -3.59 14.95 -3.11
CA LYS A 221 -2.61 13.97 -2.63
C LYS A 221 -1.95 14.44 -1.33
N TYR A 222 -1.52 15.72 -1.27
CA TYR A 222 -0.93 16.29 -0.07
C TYR A 222 -1.88 16.33 1.11
N GLN A 223 -3.15 16.65 0.88
CA GLN A 223 -4.16 16.66 1.92
C GLN A 223 -4.41 15.25 2.49
N ARG A 224 -4.55 14.24 1.63
CA ARG A 224 -4.78 12.85 2.04
C ARG A 224 -3.58 12.26 2.77
N THR A 225 -2.38 12.34 2.18
CA THR A 225 -1.15 11.88 2.84
C THR A 225 -0.90 12.63 4.17
N GLY A 226 -1.19 13.93 4.20
CA GLY A 226 -1.11 14.72 5.42
C GLY A 226 -2.09 14.25 6.48
N TRP A 227 -3.34 13.99 6.10
CA TRP A 227 -4.36 13.49 7.02
C TRP A 227 -3.93 12.17 7.66
N THR A 228 -3.54 11.20 6.85
CA THR A 228 -3.09 9.89 7.38
C THR A 228 -1.87 10.04 8.28
N ARG A 229 -0.90 10.91 7.92
CA ARG A 229 0.25 11.17 8.79
C ARG A 229 -0.15 11.75 10.16
N GLY A 230 -1.00 12.77 10.20
CA GLY A 230 -1.51 13.33 11.45
C GLY A 230 -2.28 12.30 12.29
N TYR A 231 -3.13 11.52 11.63
CA TYR A 231 -3.88 10.43 12.22
C TYR A 231 -2.97 9.38 12.85
N MET A 232 -1.98 8.86 12.11
CA MET A 232 -1.05 7.84 12.61
C MET A 232 -0.19 8.35 13.77
N LEU A 233 0.37 9.56 13.68
CA LEU A 233 1.15 10.16 14.77
C LEU A 233 0.34 10.21 16.08
N ARG A 234 -0.96 10.45 15.98
CA ARG A 234 -1.88 10.46 17.14
C ARG A 234 -2.23 9.06 17.62
N ARG A 235 -2.64 8.19 16.70
CA ARG A 235 -3.10 6.81 16.98
C ARG A 235 -2.01 5.96 17.62
N TYR A 236 -0.78 6.10 17.18
CA TYR A 236 0.37 5.34 17.68
C TYR A 236 1.14 6.08 18.79
N GLY A 237 0.66 7.22 19.25
CA GLY A 237 1.24 7.92 20.38
C GLY A 237 2.66 8.43 20.19
N VAL A 238 3.14 8.58 18.94
CA VAL A 238 4.53 9.00 18.62
C VAL A 238 4.91 10.29 19.33
N MET A 239 3.98 11.23 19.48
CA MET A 239 4.21 12.51 20.14
C MET A 239 4.33 12.42 21.68
N GLY A 240 4.08 11.25 22.27
CA GLY A 240 4.30 11.00 23.70
C GLY A 240 5.77 10.86 24.08
N ASN A 241 6.64 10.55 23.13
CA ASN A 241 8.09 10.53 23.35
C ASN A 241 8.71 11.86 22.84
N PRO A 242 9.33 12.69 23.72
CA PRO A 242 9.83 14.01 23.31
C PRO A 242 10.85 13.99 22.19
N ARG A 243 11.72 12.98 22.11
CA ARG A 243 12.74 12.84 21.06
C ARG A 243 12.08 12.53 19.70
N LEU A 244 11.13 11.60 19.69
CA LEU A 244 10.37 11.25 18.50
C LEU A 244 9.48 12.41 18.06
N ALA A 245 8.85 13.10 18.99
CA ALA A 245 8.03 14.29 18.73
C ALA A 245 8.84 15.38 18.03
N LEU A 246 10.02 15.73 18.57
CA LEU A 246 10.90 16.73 17.96
C LEU A 246 11.31 16.34 16.54
N ARG A 247 11.70 15.06 16.34
CA ARG A 247 12.10 14.55 15.01
C ARG A 247 10.92 14.54 14.04
N ALA A 248 9.73 14.08 14.48
CA ALA A 248 8.54 14.08 13.67
C ALA A 248 8.16 15.50 13.25
N LEU A 249 8.13 16.47 14.18
CA LEU A 249 7.85 17.87 13.88
C LEU A 249 8.85 18.49 12.90
N ALA A 250 10.14 18.19 13.05
CA ALA A 250 11.16 18.66 12.12
C ALA A 250 10.95 18.11 10.70
N CYS A 251 10.71 16.81 10.55
CA CYS A 251 10.47 16.17 9.26
C CYS A 251 9.16 16.65 8.61
N GLU A 252 8.05 16.65 9.37
CA GLU A 252 6.75 17.08 8.85
C GLU A 252 6.73 18.57 8.52
N GLY A 253 7.41 19.39 9.34
CA GLY A 253 7.59 20.82 9.07
C GLY A 253 8.37 21.08 7.79
N ALA A 254 9.48 20.36 7.58
CA ALA A 254 10.27 20.47 6.35
C ALA A 254 9.47 20.05 5.09
N LEU A 255 8.65 18.97 5.21
CA LEU A 255 7.78 18.54 4.12
C LEU A 255 6.70 19.58 3.80
N CYS A 256 6.05 20.14 4.82
CA CYS A 256 5.04 21.19 4.66
C CYS A 256 5.64 22.48 4.09
N ALA A 257 6.81 22.89 4.55
CA ALA A 257 7.53 24.03 3.99
C ALA A 257 7.87 23.82 2.51
N GLY A 258 8.35 22.62 2.15
CA GLY A 258 8.60 22.25 0.76
C GLY A 258 7.36 22.33 -0.13
N GLN A 259 6.20 21.89 0.37
CA GLN A 259 4.91 21.97 -0.34
C GLN A 259 4.45 23.43 -0.50
N LEU A 260 4.64 24.26 0.53
CA LEU A 260 4.26 25.66 0.48
C LEU A 260 5.15 26.44 -0.48
N LEU A 261 6.47 26.23 -0.44
CA LEU A 261 7.44 26.98 -1.25
C LEU A 261 7.48 26.55 -2.73
N LYS A 262 7.35 25.24 -3.01
CA LYS A 262 7.47 24.72 -4.37
C LYS A 262 6.13 24.57 -5.09
N ASP A 263 5.12 24.08 -4.37
CA ASP A 263 3.83 23.71 -4.94
C ASP A 263 2.72 24.70 -4.54
N HIS A 264 3.09 25.78 -3.84
CA HIS A 264 2.22 26.88 -3.40
C HIS A 264 0.95 26.40 -2.67
N THR A 265 1.05 25.34 -1.86
CA THR A 265 -0.11 24.75 -1.17
C THR A 265 0.16 24.41 0.29
N ALA A 266 -0.80 24.73 1.15
CA ALA A 266 -0.84 24.34 2.55
C ALA A 266 -1.69 23.07 2.80
N ALA A 267 -2.12 22.39 1.73
CA ALA A 267 -3.04 21.24 1.83
C ALA A 267 -2.49 20.13 2.74
N GLY A 268 -1.19 19.84 2.65
CA GLY A 268 -0.55 18.84 3.50
C GLY A 268 -0.54 19.19 4.99
N LEU A 269 -0.35 20.46 5.34
CA LEU A 269 -0.44 20.93 6.72
C LEU A 269 -1.87 20.84 7.24
N LYS A 270 -2.85 21.33 6.45
CA LYS A 270 -4.28 21.23 6.80
C LYS A 270 -4.71 19.77 7.00
N GLY A 271 -4.23 18.87 6.13
CA GLY A 271 -4.43 17.43 6.28
C GLY A 271 -3.93 16.93 7.63
N ARG A 272 -2.66 17.20 7.99
CA ARG A 272 -2.05 16.75 9.26
C ARG A 272 -2.82 17.21 10.50
N LEU A 273 -3.20 18.48 10.54
CA LEU A 273 -3.96 19.03 11.66
C LEU A 273 -5.34 18.37 11.78
N ARG A 274 -6.01 18.13 10.65
CA ARG A 274 -7.29 17.42 10.62
C ARG A 274 -7.14 15.97 11.07
N GLY A 275 -6.20 15.22 10.50
CA GLY A 275 -5.98 13.82 10.88
C GLY A 275 -5.58 13.65 12.35
N TRP A 276 -4.77 14.57 12.89
CA TRP A 276 -4.44 14.59 14.30
C TRP A 276 -5.69 14.75 15.19
N ARG A 277 -6.58 15.66 14.83
CA ARG A 277 -7.83 15.89 15.55
C ARG A 277 -8.76 14.68 15.44
N ASP A 278 -8.94 14.15 14.24
CA ASP A 278 -9.84 13.03 13.95
C ASP A 278 -9.39 11.71 14.64
N GLY A 279 -8.12 11.63 15.04
CA GLY A 279 -7.58 10.53 15.84
C GLY A 279 -7.61 10.72 17.35
N ALA A 280 -8.12 11.86 17.86
CA ALA A 280 -7.98 12.24 19.28
C ALA A 280 -8.74 11.33 20.24
N ASP A 281 -9.98 10.96 19.88
CA ASP A 281 -10.91 10.21 20.73
C ASP A 281 -10.80 8.69 20.52
N LEU A 282 -9.79 8.26 19.77
CA LEU A 282 -9.58 6.86 19.47
C LEU A 282 -8.55 6.22 20.42
N GLU A 283 -8.79 4.97 20.75
CA GLU A 283 -7.83 4.16 21.47
C GLU A 283 -6.47 4.15 20.75
N ARG A 284 -5.38 4.23 21.50
CA ARG A 284 -4.03 4.16 20.93
C ARG A 284 -3.76 2.77 20.40
N ARG A 285 -3.05 2.72 19.28
CA ARG A 285 -2.50 1.48 18.71
C ARG A 285 -1.08 1.30 19.18
N ASP A 286 -0.69 0.06 19.25
CA ASP A 286 0.68 -0.35 19.51
C ASP A 286 1.43 -0.59 18.19
N SER A 287 2.73 -0.36 18.21
CA SER A 287 3.67 -0.72 17.13
C SER A 287 4.76 -1.66 17.63
N ASP A 288 4.57 -2.29 18.79
CA ASP A 288 5.48 -3.27 19.33
C ASP A 288 5.67 -4.44 18.36
N GLY A 289 6.87 -5.00 18.32
CA GLY A 289 7.21 -6.05 17.34
C GLY A 289 7.51 -5.55 15.92
N ALA A 290 7.17 -4.31 15.57
CA ALA A 290 7.54 -3.74 14.28
C ALA A 290 9.04 -3.44 14.21
N GLN A 291 9.71 -3.95 13.18
CA GLN A 291 11.10 -3.59 12.89
C GLN A 291 11.15 -2.22 12.23
N LEU A 292 11.46 -1.19 13.02
CA LEU A 292 11.52 0.18 12.57
C LEU A 292 12.96 0.60 12.26
N LEU A 293 13.13 1.42 11.21
CA LEU A 293 14.43 1.94 10.82
C LEU A 293 14.89 3.03 11.80
N GLU A 294 16.14 2.93 12.22
CA GLU A 294 16.80 3.96 13.01
C GLU A 294 17.40 5.03 12.08
N LEU A 295 16.59 6.00 11.69
CA LEU A 295 16.99 7.09 10.78
C LEU A 295 17.10 8.42 11.51
N SER A 296 18.12 9.21 11.18
CA SER A 296 18.12 10.65 11.48
C SER A 296 17.08 11.39 10.63
N ALA A 297 16.68 12.59 11.04
CA ALA A 297 15.78 13.43 10.25
C ALA A 297 16.32 13.71 8.82
N ARG A 298 17.64 13.84 8.68
CA ARG A 298 18.30 14.05 7.37
C ARG A 298 18.15 12.83 6.46
N GLU A 299 18.39 11.63 6.96
CA GLU A 299 18.26 10.38 6.21
C GLU A 299 16.80 10.12 5.81
N ALA A 300 15.85 10.31 6.73
CA ALA A 300 14.44 10.18 6.45
C ALA A 300 13.98 11.13 5.33
N LEU A 301 14.40 12.40 5.38
CA LEU A 301 14.09 13.38 4.33
C LEU A 301 14.80 13.05 3.00
N ALA A 302 16.03 12.52 3.03
CA ALA A 302 16.75 12.10 1.83
C ALA A 302 16.05 10.94 1.14
N LEU A 303 15.62 9.90 1.87
CA LEU A 303 14.84 8.78 1.32
C LEU A 303 13.53 9.26 0.68
N ARG A 304 12.82 10.20 1.33
CA ARG A 304 11.60 10.78 0.77
C ARG A 304 11.81 11.58 -0.51
N ARG A 305 13.01 12.16 -0.71
CA ARG A 305 13.35 12.92 -1.93
C ARG A 305 13.66 12.02 -3.12
N ARG A 306 14.28 10.84 -2.92
CA ARG A 306 14.55 9.86 -3.98
C ARG A 306 13.29 9.45 -4.74
N ARG A 307 12.14 9.44 -4.08
CA ARG A 307 10.83 9.12 -4.69
C ARG A 307 10.26 10.22 -5.60
N ARG A 308 10.85 11.42 -5.62
CA ARG A 308 10.34 12.58 -6.39
C ARG A 308 11.13 12.89 -7.66
N GLY A 309 12.21 12.19 -7.91
CA GLY A 309 13.02 12.27 -9.14
C GLY A 309 12.64 11.15 -10.10
#